data_3bc56a438e692a0e80ac3fd9df335bdc
#
_entry.id   3bc56a438e692a0e80ac3fd9df335bdc
#
_cell.length_a   1.000
_cell.length_b   1.000
_cell.length_c   1.000
_cell.angle_alpha   90.00
_cell.angle_beta   90.00
_cell.angle_gamma   90.00
#
_symmetry.space_group_name_H-M   'P 1'
#
loop_
_entity.id
_entity.type
_entity.pdbx_description
1 polymer ?
#
loop_
_entity_poly.entity_id
_entity_poly.type
_entity_poly.pdbx_seq_one_letter_code
_entity_poly.pdbx_strand_id
1 'polypeptide(L)'
;GLPAVRLGTPLKEAIVSMSEKGLGMLAVTDGQGRLKGVFTDGDLRRLFQECDNFTGLSIDEVMHTHPKTISAERLATEALKVMQANHVNGLLVTDA
;
A
#
# COMPACT_ATOMS: atom_id res chain seq x y z
N GLY A 1 8.86 -7.67 7.16
CA GLY A 1 8.34 -7.43 5.82
C GLY A 1 7.33 -6.32 5.77
N LEU A 2 6.85 -6.00 4.59
CA LEU A 2 5.83 -4.99 4.41
C LEU A 2 4.52 -5.43 5.05
N PRO A 3 3.75 -4.50 5.63
CA PRO A 3 2.41 -4.83 6.08
C PRO A 3 1.56 -5.23 4.88
N ALA A 4 0.68 -6.17 5.09
CA ALA A 4 -0.22 -6.64 4.05
C ALA A 4 -1.61 -6.82 4.63
N VAL A 5 -2.61 -6.50 3.82
CA VAL A 5 -4.00 -6.74 4.15
C VAL A 5 -4.65 -7.47 2.98
N ARG A 6 -5.77 -8.10 3.24
CA ARG A 6 -6.51 -8.82 2.19
C ARG A 6 -7.44 -7.89 1.44
N LEU A 7 -7.80 -8.30 0.25
CA LEU A 7 -8.91 -7.68 -0.48
C LEU A 7 -10.15 -7.62 0.42
N GLY A 8 -10.90 -6.56 0.31
CA GLY A 8 -12.11 -6.34 1.10
C GLY A 8 -11.87 -5.72 2.46
N THR A 9 -10.62 -5.51 2.86
CA THR A 9 -10.33 -4.86 4.13
C THR A 9 -10.86 -3.42 4.12
N PRO A 10 -11.62 -3.03 5.14
CA PRO A 10 -12.05 -1.63 5.24
C PRO A 10 -10.86 -0.68 5.21
N LEU A 11 -11.02 0.41 4.48
CA LEU A 11 -9.92 1.37 4.30
C LEU A 11 -9.37 1.86 5.63
N LYS A 12 -10.23 2.12 6.61
CA LYS A 12 -9.78 2.58 7.93
C LYS A 12 -8.84 1.58 8.59
N GLU A 13 -9.16 0.29 8.49
CA GLU A 13 -8.30 -0.75 9.05
C GLU A 13 -6.96 -0.83 8.31
N ALA A 14 -7.00 -0.68 7.00
CA ALA A 14 -5.80 -0.69 6.18
C ALA A 14 -4.87 0.46 6.57
N ILE A 15 -5.43 1.65 6.78
CA ILE A 15 -4.67 2.82 7.20
C ILE A 15 -4.01 2.58 8.56
N VAL A 16 -4.74 1.99 9.50
CA VAL A 16 -4.20 1.66 10.82
C VAL A 16 -3.02 0.69 10.68
N SER A 17 -3.18 -0.36 9.86
CA SER A 17 -2.11 -1.33 9.63
C SER A 17 -0.87 -0.67 9.07
N MET A 18 -1.04 0.22 8.12
CA MET A 18 0.08 0.94 7.51
C MET A 18 0.78 1.83 8.55
N SER A 19 0.01 2.53 9.36
CA SER A 19 0.53 3.43 10.38
C SER A 19 1.29 2.69 11.48
N GLU A 20 0.78 1.55 11.92
CA GLU A 20 1.43 0.75 12.96
C GLU A 20 2.82 0.28 12.55
N LYS A 21 2.99 -0.03 11.27
CA LYS A 21 4.28 -0.48 10.76
C LYS A 21 5.21 0.68 10.41
N GLY A 22 4.65 1.88 10.23
CA GLY A 22 5.45 3.08 9.95
C GLY A 22 6.18 3.05 8.62
N LEU A 23 5.77 2.20 7.69
CA LEU A 23 6.49 2.01 6.44
C LEU A 23 5.96 2.84 5.27
N GLY A 24 4.81 3.48 5.42
CA GLY A 24 4.24 4.32 4.38
C GLY A 24 3.78 3.57 3.14
N MET A 25 3.66 2.26 3.22
CA MET A 25 3.34 1.39 2.11
C MET A 25 2.65 0.14 2.59
N LEU A 26 1.69 -0.35 1.83
CA LEU A 26 0.87 -1.48 2.20
C LEU A 26 0.62 -2.35 0.98
N ALA A 27 0.81 -3.66 1.12
CA ALA A 27 0.46 -4.61 0.07
C ALA A 27 -0.97 -5.09 0.29
N VAL A 28 -1.69 -5.32 -0.80
CA VAL A 28 -3.04 -5.89 -0.76
C VAL A 28 -3.01 -7.22 -1.49
N THR A 29 -3.41 -8.26 -0.79
CA THR A 29 -3.33 -9.63 -1.30
C THR A 29 -4.70 -10.29 -1.34
N ASP A 30 -4.81 -11.33 -2.16
CA ASP A 30 -6.00 -12.17 -2.16
C ASP A 30 -5.93 -13.24 -1.07
N GLY A 31 -6.92 -14.12 -1.01
CA GLY A 31 -6.96 -15.19 -0.01
C GLY A 31 -5.86 -16.24 -0.16
N GLN A 32 -5.11 -16.21 -1.25
CA GLN A 32 -4.00 -17.11 -1.52
C GLN A 32 -2.64 -16.43 -1.36
N GLY A 33 -2.64 -15.20 -0.87
CA GLY A 33 -1.42 -14.46 -0.65
C GLY A 33 -0.83 -13.81 -1.89
N ARG A 34 -1.56 -13.81 -3.01
CA ARG A 34 -1.07 -13.17 -4.23
C ARG A 34 -1.27 -11.67 -4.17
N LEU A 35 -0.28 -10.92 -4.64
CA LEU A 35 -0.35 -9.47 -4.65
C LEU A 35 -1.38 -8.99 -5.66
N LYS A 36 -2.33 -8.19 -5.19
CA LYS A 36 -3.40 -7.63 -6.02
C LYS A 36 -3.32 -6.13 -6.17
N GLY A 37 -2.64 -5.47 -5.27
CA GLY A 37 -2.49 -4.04 -5.34
C GLY A 37 -1.55 -3.53 -4.28
N VAL A 38 -1.28 -2.24 -4.34
CA VAL A 38 -0.48 -1.55 -3.32
C VAL A 38 -1.14 -0.22 -2.98
N PHE A 39 -0.89 0.24 -1.78
CA PHE A 39 -1.41 1.51 -1.29
C PHE A 39 -0.28 2.21 -0.54
N THR A 40 -0.05 3.49 -0.85
CA THR A 40 1.08 4.24 -0.30
C THR A 40 0.61 5.46 0.47
N ASP A 41 1.53 6.06 1.23
CA ASP A 41 1.30 7.33 1.90
C ASP A 41 0.87 8.42 0.92
N GLY A 42 1.44 8.42 -0.27
CA GLY A 42 1.04 9.37 -1.31
C GLY A 42 -0.41 9.18 -1.73
N ASP A 43 -0.85 7.94 -1.82
CA ASP A 43 -2.24 7.61 -2.14
C ASP A 43 -3.16 8.11 -1.03
N LEU A 44 -2.77 7.89 0.22
CA LEU A 44 -3.53 8.35 1.37
C LEU A 44 -3.66 9.87 1.37
N ARG A 45 -2.58 10.57 1.08
CA ARG A 45 -2.56 12.02 1.04
C ARG A 45 -3.51 12.55 -0.04
N ARG A 46 -3.48 11.95 -1.23
CA ARG A 46 -4.41 12.31 -2.30
C ARG A 46 -5.85 12.05 -1.89
N LEU A 47 -6.08 10.95 -1.22
CA LEU A 47 -7.41 10.59 -0.76
C LEU A 47 -7.96 11.62 0.23
N PHE A 48 -7.14 12.11 1.14
CA PHE A 48 -7.54 13.17 2.06
C PHE A 48 -7.93 14.46 1.35
N GLN A 49 -7.33 14.72 0.19
CA GLN A 49 -7.66 15.90 -0.60
C GLN A 49 -8.97 15.74 -1.37
N GLU A 50 -9.34 14.51 -1.71
CA GLU A 50 -10.46 14.23 -2.58
C GLU A 50 -11.70 13.70 -1.87
N CYS A 51 -11.56 13.25 -0.65
CA CYS A 51 -12.63 12.55 0.06
C CYS A 51 -12.66 12.97 1.53
N ASP A 52 -13.84 13.38 2.00
CA ASP A 52 -14.01 13.81 3.38
C ASP A 52 -14.35 12.66 4.32
N ASN A 53 -14.86 11.56 3.79
CA ASN A 53 -15.35 10.47 4.60
C ASN A 53 -14.96 9.13 4.00
N PHE A 54 -14.22 8.34 4.75
CA PHE A 54 -13.74 7.03 4.33
C PHE A 54 -14.65 5.88 4.77
N THR A 55 -15.74 6.19 5.45
CA THR A 55 -16.68 5.18 5.92
C THR A 55 -17.30 4.45 4.73
N GLY A 56 -17.26 3.13 4.79
CA GLY A 56 -17.81 2.31 3.73
C GLY A 56 -16.87 2.01 2.57
N LEU A 57 -15.68 2.63 2.55
CA LEU A 57 -14.70 2.33 1.53
C LEU A 57 -13.85 1.13 1.94
N SER A 58 -13.54 0.26 0.97
CA SER A 58 -12.57 -0.80 1.16
C SER A 58 -11.27 -0.44 0.47
N ILE A 59 -10.19 -1.08 0.87
CA ILE A 59 -8.87 -0.85 0.28
C ILE A 59 -8.87 -1.11 -1.22
N ASP A 60 -9.70 -2.04 -1.67
CA ASP A 60 -9.83 -2.40 -3.09
C ASP A 60 -10.20 -1.22 -3.97
N GLU A 61 -10.96 -0.28 -3.41
CA GLU A 61 -11.51 0.84 -4.17
C GLU A 61 -10.49 1.95 -4.40
N VAL A 62 -9.41 1.96 -3.62
CA VAL A 62 -8.44 3.06 -3.62
C VAL A 62 -7.02 2.63 -3.92
N MET A 63 -6.72 1.35 -3.85
CA MET A 63 -5.38 0.84 -4.11
C MET A 63 -5.01 0.98 -5.58
N HIS A 64 -3.72 0.97 -5.87
CA HIS A 64 -3.24 0.78 -7.23
C HIS A 64 -3.41 -0.69 -7.58
N THR A 65 -4.23 -0.97 -8.56
CA THR A 65 -4.37 -2.30 -9.13
C THR A 65 -3.33 -2.45 -10.23
N HIS A 66 -3.18 -3.61 -10.80
CA HIS A 66 -2.20 -3.84 -11.85
C HIS A 66 -0.78 -3.42 -11.44
N PRO A 67 -0.21 -4.06 -10.40
CA PRO A 67 1.16 -3.74 -9.97
C PRO A 67 2.18 -3.78 -11.11
N LYS A 68 1.87 -4.48 -12.19
CA LYS A 68 2.71 -4.53 -13.37
C LYS A 68 2.84 -3.18 -14.08
N THR A 69 1.83 -2.32 -13.95
CA THR A 69 1.85 -0.99 -14.57
C THR A 69 2.42 0.06 -13.65
N ILE A 70 2.54 -0.25 -12.36
CA ILE A 70 3.33 0.55 -11.45
C ILE A 70 4.76 0.14 -11.74
N SER A 71 5.52 1.01 -12.40
CA SER A 71 6.85 0.63 -12.84
C SER A 71 7.70 0.13 -11.66
N ALA A 72 8.56 -0.83 -11.94
CA ALA A 72 9.49 -1.32 -10.95
C ALA A 72 10.33 -0.18 -10.38
N GLU A 73 10.66 0.79 -11.22
CA GLU A 73 11.38 1.98 -10.81
C GLU A 73 10.61 2.80 -9.78
N ARG A 74 9.31 2.98 -9.98
CA ARG A 74 8.47 3.71 -9.04
C ARG A 74 8.36 2.98 -7.71
N LEU A 75 8.14 1.67 -7.76
CA LEU A 75 8.11 0.85 -6.56
C LEU A 75 9.45 0.89 -5.84
N ALA A 76 10.54 0.81 -6.58
CA ALA A 76 11.88 0.88 -6.01
C ALA A 76 12.12 2.23 -5.36
N THR A 77 11.64 3.31 -5.95
CA THR A 77 11.78 4.66 -5.39
C THR A 77 11.03 4.78 -4.06
N GLU A 78 9.78 4.31 -4.03
CA GLU A 78 8.99 4.32 -2.81
C GLU A 78 9.63 3.43 -1.74
N ALA A 79 10.09 2.27 -2.15
CA ALA A 79 10.76 1.33 -1.27
C ALA A 79 12.04 1.93 -0.69
N LEU A 80 12.81 2.61 -1.50
CA LEU A 80 14.03 3.26 -1.06
C LEU A 80 13.75 4.36 -0.02
N LYS A 81 12.71 5.15 -0.24
CA LYS A 81 12.28 6.16 0.73
C LYS A 81 11.94 5.53 2.07
N VAL A 82 11.20 4.43 2.03
CA VAL A 82 10.81 3.70 3.22
C VAL A 82 12.05 3.16 3.93
N MET A 83 12.97 2.57 3.19
CA MET A 83 14.21 2.06 3.75
C MET A 83 15.03 3.15 4.43
N GLN A 84 15.19 4.28 3.76
CA GLN A 84 15.94 5.41 4.29
C GLN A 84 15.30 5.98 5.55
N ALA A 85 13.98 6.05 5.59
CA ALA A 85 13.26 6.59 6.73
C ALA A 85 13.27 5.64 7.93
N ASN A 86 13.25 4.34 7.69
CA ASN A 86 13.01 3.35 8.73
C ASN A 86 14.16 2.35 8.91
N HIS A 87 15.21 2.46 8.12
CA HIS A 87 16.36 1.53 8.14
C HIS A 87 15.92 0.08 7.93
N VAL A 88 14.95 -0.10 7.04
CA VAL A 88 14.41 -1.43 6.76
C VAL A 88 15.21 -2.08 5.64
N ASN A 89 15.59 -3.33 5.84
CA ASN A 89 16.23 -4.15 4.82
C ASN A 89 15.20 -5.13 4.26
N GLY A 90 15.16 -5.26 3.00
CA GLY A 90 14.26 -6.20 2.35
C GLY A 90 12.90 -5.59 2.11
N LEU A 91 12.49 -5.62 0.89
CA LEU A 91 11.25 -5.00 0.44
C LEU A 91 10.54 -5.93 -0.51
N LEU A 92 9.22 -5.78 -0.54
CA LEU A 92 8.43 -6.45 -1.54
C LEU A 92 8.66 -5.75 -2.87
N VAL A 93 9.32 -6.41 -3.78
CA VAL A 93 9.47 -5.93 -5.15
C VAL A 93 8.73 -6.90 -6.04
N THR A 94 7.80 -6.38 -6.83
CA THR A 94 7.11 -7.20 -7.81
C THR A 94 7.79 -7.02 -9.16
N ASP A 95 8.12 -8.12 -9.77
CA ASP A 95 8.56 -8.09 -11.14
C ASP A 95 7.35 -7.75 -12.01
N ALA A 96 7.50 -6.79 -12.82
CA ALA A 96 6.43 -6.33 -13.69
C ALA A 96 6.06 -7.40 -14.71
#